data_f17d7c6eaa6ede61dc009445eca31907
#
_entry.id   f17d7c6eaa6ede61dc009445eca31907
#
_cell.length_a   1.000
_cell.length_b   1.000
_cell.length_c   1.000
_cell.angle_alpha   90.00
_cell.angle_beta   90.00
_cell.angle_gamma   90.00
#
_symmetry.space_group_name_H-M   'P 1'
#
loop_
_entity.id
_entity.type
_entity.pdbx_description
1 polymer ?
#
loop_
_entity_poly.entity_id
_entity_poly.type
_entity_poly.pdbx_seq_one_letter_code
_entity_poly.pdbx_strand_id
1 'polypeptide(L)'
;ACAENGMYASLGGPWYQYFQEKGLSTLGGAPKGGELVLYNAQDPEDTDLYYILDWDGFADYCKQMKELADMGAWSSDVLNSSDERQTGLLTGRTASMVWNLGSCLTYAKQANKENPDWNVTLVDPVSDKSKKVNSYINNGVAINASSKKKERALMVLNEFYTNPDVYDLAMLGIEGKHWEAVGDDQYKVIDESGYGVSSNCNWGWNNANITRTEYIEDRTALDDKYDEMKAEWEANIKPSHVLDGFTFD
;
A
#
# COMPACT_ATOMS: atom_id res chain seq x y z
N ALA A 1 0.92 -25.95 -8.88
CA ALA A 1 2.14 -25.75 -8.06
C ALA A 1 1.78 -25.43 -6.61
N CYS A 2 1.05 -24.30 -6.28
CA CYS A 2 0.77 -23.94 -4.88
C CYS A 2 -0.02 -25.04 -4.15
N ALA A 3 -1.14 -25.50 -4.70
CA ALA A 3 -1.98 -26.54 -4.09
C ALA A 3 -1.25 -27.88 -3.88
N GLU A 4 -0.35 -28.25 -4.79
CA GLU A 4 0.49 -29.45 -4.67
C GLU A 4 1.48 -29.39 -3.50
N ASN A 5 1.82 -28.16 -3.07
CA ASN A 5 2.69 -27.90 -1.93
C ASN A 5 1.92 -27.53 -0.65
N GLY A 6 0.60 -27.71 -0.65
CA GLY A 6 -0.24 -27.41 0.50
C GLY A 6 -0.41 -25.93 0.80
N MET A 7 -0.13 -25.06 -0.17
CA MET A 7 -0.26 -23.61 -0.08
C MET A 7 -1.39 -23.09 -0.96
N TYR A 8 -1.96 -21.96 -0.60
CA TYR A 8 -2.79 -21.15 -1.48
C TYR A 8 -1.93 -20.18 -2.31
N ALA A 9 -2.41 -19.74 -3.46
CA ALA A 9 -1.74 -18.68 -4.22
C ALA A 9 -1.85 -17.35 -3.50
N SER A 10 -3.03 -17.04 -2.95
CA SER A 10 -3.32 -15.84 -2.17
C SER A 10 -4.42 -16.10 -1.14
N LEU A 11 -4.70 -15.15 -0.25
CA LEU A 11 -5.84 -15.27 0.69
C LEU A 11 -7.21 -15.03 0.04
N GLY A 12 -7.26 -14.45 -1.14
CA GLY A 12 -8.51 -14.17 -1.85
C GLY A 12 -8.28 -13.91 -3.32
N GLY A 13 -9.36 -13.77 -4.07
CA GLY A 13 -9.30 -13.52 -5.51
C GLY A 13 -8.63 -12.19 -5.86
N PRO A 14 -7.81 -12.13 -6.91
CA PRO A 14 -7.08 -10.93 -7.34
C PRO A 14 -7.98 -9.97 -8.15
N TRP A 15 -9.17 -9.66 -7.65
CA TRP A 15 -10.17 -8.88 -8.41
C TRP A 15 -9.67 -7.48 -8.76
N TYR A 16 -8.96 -6.82 -7.85
CA TYR A 16 -8.43 -5.49 -8.08
C TYR A 16 -7.37 -5.49 -9.19
N GLN A 17 -6.46 -6.45 -9.18
CA GLN A 17 -5.43 -6.63 -10.21
C GLN A 17 -6.04 -6.98 -11.57
N TYR A 18 -7.14 -7.73 -11.58
CA TYR A 18 -7.85 -8.04 -12.81
C TYR A 18 -8.34 -6.77 -13.52
N PHE A 19 -8.96 -5.84 -12.80
CA PHE A 19 -9.40 -4.58 -13.39
C PHE A 19 -8.22 -3.70 -13.80
N GLN A 20 -7.18 -3.64 -12.99
CA GLN A 20 -5.96 -2.91 -13.34
C GLN A 20 -5.31 -3.46 -14.64
N GLU A 21 -5.28 -4.77 -14.83
CA GLU A 21 -4.82 -5.40 -16.08
C GLU A 21 -5.63 -4.92 -17.30
N LYS A 22 -6.93 -4.68 -17.13
CA LYS A 22 -7.81 -4.13 -18.17
C LYS A 22 -7.71 -2.60 -18.33
N GLY A 23 -6.83 -1.96 -17.57
CA GLY A 23 -6.71 -0.50 -17.55
C GLY A 23 -7.80 0.21 -16.76
N LEU A 24 -8.59 -0.54 -15.99
CA LEU A 24 -9.70 -0.02 -15.20
C LEU A 24 -9.30 0.20 -13.74
N SER A 25 -10.00 1.09 -13.07
CA SER A 25 -9.94 1.28 -11.63
C SER A 25 -11.35 1.49 -11.08
N THR A 26 -11.50 1.49 -9.75
CA THR A 26 -12.75 1.81 -9.09
C THR A 26 -12.74 3.23 -8.55
N LEU A 27 -13.90 3.84 -8.35
CA LEU A 27 -14.02 5.18 -7.74
C LEU A 27 -13.59 5.21 -6.27
N GLY A 28 -13.37 4.03 -5.67
CA GLY A 28 -12.94 3.93 -4.27
C GLY A 28 -14.09 3.91 -3.27
N GLY A 29 -13.74 3.87 -1.98
CA GLY A 29 -14.68 3.57 -0.90
C GLY A 29 -15.60 4.71 -0.44
N ALA A 30 -15.67 5.83 -1.12
CA ALA A 30 -16.62 6.89 -0.79
C ALA A 30 -17.30 7.41 -2.07
N PRO A 31 -18.60 7.35 -2.14
CA PRO A 31 -19.58 6.82 -1.19
C PRO A 31 -19.65 5.29 -1.18
N LYS A 32 -20.40 4.72 -0.21
CA LYS A 32 -20.71 3.29 -0.18
C LYS A 32 -21.14 2.80 -1.55
N GLY A 33 -20.38 1.85 -2.14
CA GLY A 33 -20.67 1.30 -3.47
C GLY A 33 -19.78 1.86 -4.60
N GLY A 34 -18.93 2.84 -4.33
CA GLY A 34 -17.98 3.34 -5.34
C GLY A 34 -16.99 2.26 -5.83
N GLU A 35 -16.75 1.25 -5.01
CA GLU A 35 -15.99 0.05 -5.39
C GLU A 35 -16.68 -0.80 -6.48
N LEU A 36 -17.97 -0.59 -6.70
CA LEU A 36 -18.74 -1.25 -7.76
C LEU A 36 -18.82 -0.44 -9.06
N VAL A 37 -18.20 0.72 -9.09
CA VAL A 37 -18.17 1.61 -10.25
C VAL A 37 -16.76 1.66 -10.81
N LEU A 38 -16.62 1.23 -12.05
CA LEU A 38 -15.37 1.20 -12.80
C LEU A 38 -15.23 2.43 -13.69
N TYR A 39 -14.01 2.85 -13.92
CA TYR A 39 -13.65 3.87 -14.90
C TYR A 39 -12.33 3.52 -15.59
N ASN A 40 -12.05 4.13 -16.73
CA ASN A 40 -10.81 3.97 -17.47
C ASN A 40 -9.68 4.76 -16.77
N ALA A 41 -8.81 4.07 -16.07
CA ALA A 41 -7.68 4.69 -15.35
C ALA A 41 -6.50 5.07 -16.24
N GLN A 42 -6.53 4.69 -17.53
CA GLN A 42 -5.45 4.98 -18.47
C GLN A 42 -5.63 6.30 -19.21
N ASP A 43 -6.84 6.85 -19.21
CA ASP A 43 -7.15 8.17 -19.78
C ASP A 43 -7.67 9.11 -18.68
N PRO A 44 -6.86 10.09 -18.22
CA PRO A 44 -7.26 10.99 -17.15
C PRO A 44 -8.48 11.87 -17.44
N GLU A 45 -8.82 12.07 -18.71
CA GLU A 45 -9.94 12.91 -19.16
C GLU A 45 -11.22 12.11 -19.44
N ASP A 46 -11.14 10.77 -19.41
CA ASP A 46 -12.31 9.90 -19.63
C ASP A 46 -13.28 10.01 -18.45
N THR A 47 -14.54 10.33 -18.72
CA THR A 47 -15.60 10.47 -17.72
C THR A 47 -16.60 9.33 -17.72
N ASP A 48 -16.40 8.32 -18.56
CA ASP A 48 -17.31 7.18 -18.65
C ASP A 48 -17.22 6.31 -17.40
N LEU A 49 -18.39 6.01 -16.85
CA LEU A 49 -18.54 5.17 -15.66
C LEU A 49 -19.29 3.89 -16.01
N TYR A 50 -18.80 2.79 -15.49
CA TYR A 50 -19.39 1.48 -15.72
C TYR A 50 -19.77 0.86 -14.37
N TYR A 51 -21.05 0.51 -14.20
CA TYR A 51 -21.39 -0.34 -13.06
C TYR A 51 -20.84 -1.74 -13.32
N ILE A 52 -20.17 -2.34 -12.34
CA ILE A 52 -19.41 -3.58 -12.52
C ILE A 52 -20.24 -4.72 -13.12
N LEU A 53 -21.53 -4.82 -12.77
CA LEU A 53 -22.42 -5.88 -13.27
C LEU A 53 -22.87 -5.64 -14.72
N ASP A 54 -22.83 -4.40 -15.20
CA ASP A 54 -23.21 -4.01 -16.55
C ASP A 54 -21.99 -3.93 -17.49
N TRP A 55 -20.79 -4.10 -16.93
CA TRP A 55 -19.56 -4.12 -17.71
C TRP A 55 -19.43 -5.43 -18.50
N ASP A 56 -19.21 -5.33 -19.82
CA ASP A 56 -19.12 -6.50 -20.72
C ASP A 56 -18.09 -7.55 -20.27
N GLY A 57 -17.02 -7.14 -19.61
CA GLY A 57 -15.97 -8.03 -19.08
C GLY A 57 -16.33 -8.77 -17.77
N PHE A 58 -17.48 -8.48 -17.15
CA PHE A 58 -17.82 -9.06 -15.84
C PHE A 58 -18.03 -10.58 -15.88
N ALA A 59 -18.61 -11.09 -16.94
CA ALA A 59 -18.79 -12.54 -17.12
C ALA A 59 -17.43 -13.27 -17.21
N ASP A 60 -16.47 -12.69 -17.94
CA ASP A 60 -15.12 -13.25 -18.07
C ASP A 60 -14.37 -13.17 -16.72
N TYR A 61 -14.52 -12.08 -15.99
CA TYR A 61 -14.02 -11.95 -14.62
C TYR A 61 -14.54 -13.10 -13.74
N CYS A 62 -15.84 -13.31 -13.69
CA CYS A 62 -16.45 -14.37 -12.87
C CYS A 62 -15.96 -15.76 -13.28
N LYS A 63 -15.82 -16.00 -14.59
CA LYS A 63 -15.29 -17.27 -15.11
C LYS A 63 -13.85 -17.51 -14.67
N GLN A 64 -12.98 -16.53 -14.81
CA GLN A 64 -11.58 -16.65 -14.41
C GLN A 64 -11.44 -16.83 -12.89
N MET A 65 -12.22 -16.08 -12.09
CA MET A 65 -12.22 -16.26 -10.63
C MET A 65 -12.67 -17.66 -10.24
N LYS A 66 -13.70 -18.19 -10.92
CA LYS A 66 -14.15 -19.56 -10.69
C LYS A 66 -13.07 -20.59 -11.05
N GLU A 67 -12.42 -20.44 -12.19
CA GLU A 67 -11.35 -21.34 -12.63
C GLU A 67 -10.18 -21.37 -11.62
N LEU A 68 -9.77 -20.18 -11.11
CA LEU A 68 -8.74 -20.08 -10.08
C LEU A 68 -9.18 -20.72 -8.75
N ALA A 69 -10.43 -20.52 -8.34
CA ALA A 69 -10.98 -21.15 -7.15
C ALA A 69 -11.03 -22.68 -7.28
N ASP A 70 -11.47 -23.19 -8.43
CA ASP A 70 -11.51 -24.63 -8.73
C ASP A 70 -10.12 -25.27 -8.73
N MET A 71 -9.07 -24.50 -9.07
CA MET A 71 -7.66 -24.91 -8.96
C MET A 71 -7.10 -24.82 -7.53
N GLY A 72 -7.88 -24.37 -6.55
CA GLY A 72 -7.44 -24.19 -5.17
C GLY A 72 -6.52 -22.99 -4.95
N ALA A 73 -6.69 -21.91 -5.72
CA ALA A 73 -5.88 -20.72 -5.57
C ALA A 73 -6.06 -20.03 -4.21
N TRP A 74 -7.22 -20.20 -3.57
CA TRP A 74 -7.54 -19.73 -2.22
C TRP A 74 -8.46 -20.72 -1.50
N SER A 75 -8.67 -20.51 -0.20
CA SER A 75 -9.57 -21.32 0.62
C SER A 75 -11.02 -21.23 0.14
N SER A 76 -11.75 -22.34 0.18
CA SER A 76 -13.21 -22.34 -0.04
C SER A 76 -13.98 -21.48 0.98
N ASP A 77 -13.37 -21.20 2.13
CA ASP A 77 -13.93 -20.37 3.21
C ASP A 77 -13.42 -18.91 3.16
N VAL A 78 -12.91 -18.46 2.02
CA VAL A 78 -12.31 -17.13 1.85
C VAL A 78 -13.23 -15.97 2.26
N LEU A 79 -14.55 -16.13 2.07
CA LEU A 79 -15.53 -15.08 2.42
C LEU A 79 -15.74 -14.92 3.93
N ASN A 80 -15.42 -15.93 4.73
CA ASN A 80 -15.55 -15.91 6.20
C ASN A 80 -14.19 -15.77 6.89
N SER A 81 -13.09 -15.82 6.14
CA SER A 81 -11.75 -15.73 6.72
C SER A 81 -11.48 -14.31 7.21
N SER A 82 -11.00 -14.22 8.44
CA SER A 82 -10.46 -13.00 9.04
C SER A 82 -8.93 -12.93 8.97
N ASP A 83 -8.32 -13.82 8.20
CA ASP A 83 -6.87 -13.92 8.09
C ASP A 83 -6.26 -12.68 7.46
N GLU A 84 -5.19 -12.21 8.07
CA GLU A 84 -4.43 -11.09 7.54
C GLU A 84 -3.43 -11.58 6.48
N ARG A 85 -3.31 -10.81 5.39
CA ARG A 85 -2.48 -11.16 4.23
C ARG A 85 -1.01 -11.39 4.59
N GLN A 86 -0.46 -10.57 5.51
CA GLN A 86 0.92 -10.72 5.97
C GLN A 86 1.12 -12.03 6.73
N THR A 87 0.17 -12.42 7.57
CA THR A 87 0.21 -13.69 8.30
C THR A 87 0.22 -14.88 7.33
N GLY A 88 -0.58 -14.81 6.26
CA GLY A 88 -0.59 -15.84 5.23
C GLY A 88 0.79 -16.03 4.59
N LEU A 89 1.46 -14.95 4.21
CA LEU A 89 2.80 -14.99 3.63
C LEU A 89 3.84 -15.50 4.63
N LEU A 90 3.92 -14.90 5.82
CA LEU A 90 4.95 -15.21 6.82
C LEU A 90 4.86 -16.63 7.37
N THR A 91 3.67 -17.23 7.38
CA THR A 91 3.48 -18.64 7.79
C THR A 91 3.62 -19.63 6.66
N GLY A 92 3.89 -19.19 5.43
CA GLY A 92 3.95 -20.06 4.24
C GLY A 92 2.61 -20.63 3.83
N ARG A 93 1.50 -20.10 4.33
CA ARG A 93 0.15 -20.55 3.96
C ARG A 93 -0.27 -20.02 2.60
N THR A 94 0.28 -18.86 2.20
CA THR A 94 0.09 -18.30 0.86
C THR A 94 1.42 -18.04 0.18
N ALA A 95 1.44 -18.21 -1.15
CA ALA A 95 2.62 -17.97 -1.98
C ALA A 95 2.78 -16.48 -2.36
N SER A 96 1.74 -15.69 -2.19
CA SER A 96 1.78 -14.25 -2.52
C SER A 96 0.97 -13.41 -1.54
N MET A 97 1.34 -12.14 -1.50
CA MET A 97 0.65 -11.08 -0.78
C MET A 97 0.54 -9.84 -1.68
N VAL A 98 -0.61 -9.18 -1.68
CA VAL A 98 -0.83 -7.93 -2.38
C VAL A 98 -1.08 -6.81 -1.39
N TRP A 99 -0.26 -5.76 -1.47
CA TRP A 99 -0.39 -4.55 -0.66
C TRP A 99 0.36 -3.39 -1.34
N ASN A 100 0.50 -2.25 -0.65
CA ASN A 100 1.39 -1.19 -1.10
C ASN A 100 2.85 -1.68 -1.14
N LEU A 101 3.64 -1.08 -2.03
CA LEU A 101 5.00 -1.53 -2.33
C LEU A 101 5.90 -1.57 -1.08
N GLY A 102 5.82 -0.54 -0.21
CA GLY A 102 6.62 -0.49 1.03
C GLY A 102 6.29 -1.63 2.00
N SER A 103 5.00 -1.94 2.19
CA SER A 103 4.60 -3.09 3.02
C SER A 103 5.04 -4.42 2.38
N CYS A 104 4.96 -4.55 1.05
CA CYS A 104 5.45 -5.74 0.36
C CYS A 104 6.96 -5.94 0.59
N LEU A 105 7.76 -4.86 0.50
CA LEU A 105 9.19 -4.92 0.83
C LEU A 105 9.43 -5.40 2.26
N THR A 106 8.77 -4.78 3.24
CA THR A 106 8.92 -5.11 4.66
C THR A 106 8.67 -6.60 4.92
N TYR A 107 7.53 -7.11 4.44
CA TYR A 107 7.17 -8.51 4.68
C TYR A 107 7.97 -9.50 3.82
N ALA A 108 8.43 -9.12 2.63
CA ALA A 108 9.35 -9.94 1.86
C ALA A 108 10.71 -10.08 2.55
N LYS A 109 11.27 -8.98 3.09
CA LYS A 109 12.50 -9.02 3.90
C LYS A 109 12.34 -9.87 5.14
N GLN A 110 11.22 -9.72 5.87
CA GLN A 110 10.94 -10.54 7.04
C GLN A 110 10.82 -12.03 6.69
N ALA A 111 10.06 -12.37 5.64
CA ALA A 111 9.89 -13.76 5.20
C ALA A 111 11.22 -14.41 4.83
N ASN A 112 12.09 -13.69 4.10
CA ASN A 112 13.42 -14.21 3.73
C ASN A 112 14.40 -14.27 4.91
N LYS A 113 14.27 -13.39 5.91
CA LYS A 113 15.06 -13.46 7.15
C LYS A 113 14.71 -14.70 7.96
N GLU A 114 13.42 -15.00 8.09
CA GLU A 114 12.92 -16.16 8.84
C GLU A 114 13.10 -17.48 8.07
N ASN A 115 12.99 -17.43 6.74
CA ASN A 115 13.06 -18.58 5.85
C ASN A 115 13.87 -18.25 4.59
N PRO A 116 15.22 -18.28 4.64
CA PRO A 116 16.08 -17.84 3.55
C PRO A 116 15.87 -18.59 2.22
N ASP A 117 15.41 -19.84 2.28
CA ASP A 117 15.17 -20.67 1.09
C ASP A 117 13.91 -20.27 0.31
N TRP A 118 13.04 -19.40 0.86
CA TRP A 118 11.80 -19.02 0.19
C TRP A 118 12.04 -18.06 -0.97
N ASN A 119 13.08 -17.26 -0.92
CA ASN A 119 13.41 -16.28 -1.97
C ASN A 119 12.23 -15.39 -2.38
N VAL A 120 11.47 -14.90 -1.41
CA VAL A 120 10.34 -14.01 -1.67
C VAL A 120 10.84 -12.74 -2.34
N THR A 121 10.18 -12.33 -3.42
CA THR A 121 10.57 -11.15 -4.21
C THR A 121 9.40 -10.24 -4.52
N LEU A 122 9.69 -9.03 -4.98
CA LEU A 122 8.68 -8.06 -5.42
C LEU A 122 8.36 -8.27 -6.89
N VAL A 123 7.07 -8.16 -7.24
CA VAL A 123 6.57 -8.28 -8.62
C VAL A 123 5.50 -7.22 -8.85
N ASP A 124 5.57 -6.51 -9.95
CA ASP A 124 4.45 -5.70 -10.45
C ASP A 124 3.62 -6.53 -11.43
N PRO A 125 2.42 -6.97 -11.05
CA PRO A 125 1.58 -7.80 -11.93
C PRO A 125 0.98 -7.04 -13.12
N VAL A 126 1.09 -5.70 -13.12
CA VAL A 126 0.52 -4.80 -14.14
C VAL A 126 1.55 -3.74 -14.58
N SER A 127 2.78 -4.18 -14.82
CA SER A 127 3.91 -3.30 -15.18
C SER A 127 3.70 -2.51 -16.47
N ASP A 128 2.88 -3.01 -17.40
CA ASP A 128 2.54 -2.36 -18.66
C ASP A 128 1.49 -1.25 -18.54
N LYS A 129 0.91 -1.05 -17.36
CA LYS A 129 -0.11 -0.03 -17.11
C LYS A 129 0.46 1.20 -16.42
N SER A 130 -0.07 2.35 -16.79
CA SER A 130 0.23 3.60 -16.10
C SER A 130 -0.22 3.54 -14.65
N LYS A 131 0.54 4.17 -13.79
CA LYS A 131 0.22 4.29 -12.36
C LYS A 131 -0.53 5.59 -12.11
N LYS A 132 -1.42 5.59 -11.12
CA LYS A 132 -2.08 6.81 -10.68
C LYS A 132 -1.64 7.17 -9.26
N VAL A 133 -1.61 8.44 -8.97
CA VAL A 133 -1.43 8.95 -7.61
C VAL A 133 -2.77 8.81 -6.87
N ASN A 134 -2.73 8.33 -5.64
CA ASN A 134 -3.92 8.36 -4.79
C ASN A 134 -4.34 9.80 -4.49
N SER A 135 -5.65 10.01 -4.32
CA SER A 135 -6.18 11.31 -3.93
C SER A 135 -5.52 11.82 -2.64
N TYR A 136 -5.18 13.10 -2.59
CA TYR A 136 -4.61 13.74 -1.40
C TYR A 136 -5.52 13.71 -0.16
N ILE A 137 -6.81 13.46 -0.35
CA ILE A 137 -7.80 13.32 0.73
C ILE A 137 -7.99 11.88 1.20
N ASN A 138 -7.21 10.93 0.66
CA ASN A 138 -7.34 9.50 0.97
C ASN A 138 -7.03 9.20 2.45
N ASN A 139 -6.07 9.92 3.03
CA ASN A 139 -5.71 9.81 4.44
C ASN A 139 -5.60 11.21 5.04
N GLY A 140 -5.94 11.35 6.30
CA GLY A 140 -5.86 12.65 6.95
C GLY A 140 -6.09 12.59 8.45
N VAL A 141 -5.92 13.73 9.10
CA VAL A 141 -6.24 13.94 10.51
C VAL A 141 -7.47 14.84 10.61
N ALA A 142 -8.45 14.42 11.40
CA ALA A 142 -9.65 15.20 11.67
C ALA A 142 -9.63 15.73 13.11
N ILE A 143 -10.03 17.00 13.26
CA ILE A 143 -10.25 17.61 14.57
C ILE A 143 -11.75 17.55 14.87
N ASN A 144 -12.11 16.97 16.02
CA ASN A 144 -13.51 16.86 16.44
C ASN A 144 -14.19 18.24 16.44
N ALA A 145 -15.30 18.34 15.71
CA ALA A 145 -16.05 19.59 15.54
C ALA A 145 -16.56 20.18 16.88
N SER A 146 -16.83 19.35 17.89
CA SER A 146 -17.25 19.78 19.22
C SER A 146 -16.10 20.12 20.17
N SER A 147 -14.83 19.92 19.76
CA SER A 147 -13.67 20.27 20.59
C SER A 147 -13.64 21.77 20.86
N LYS A 148 -13.41 22.13 22.13
CA LYS A 148 -13.21 23.52 22.57
C LYS A 148 -11.74 23.97 22.49
N LYS A 149 -10.85 23.11 21.96
CA LYS A 149 -9.40 23.36 21.85
C LYS A 149 -8.90 23.20 20.40
N LYS A 150 -9.75 23.50 19.40
CA LYS A 150 -9.44 23.32 17.97
C LYS A 150 -8.18 24.04 17.55
N GLU A 151 -8.04 25.33 17.94
CA GLU A 151 -6.87 26.15 17.62
C GLU A 151 -5.58 25.52 18.18
N ARG A 152 -5.62 25.04 19.43
CA ARG A 152 -4.46 24.37 20.03
C ARG A 152 -4.13 23.04 19.33
N ALA A 153 -5.14 22.29 18.92
CA ALA A 153 -4.93 21.07 18.14
C ALA A 153 -4.28 21.35 16.78
N LEU A 154 -4.73 22.43 16.11
CA LEU A 154 -4.10 22.89 14.86
C LEU A 154 -2.65 23.34 15.08
N MET A 155 -2.36 24.05 16.17
CA MET A 155 -0.97 24.43 16.51
C MET A 155 -0.09 23.20 16.70
N VAL A 156 -0.56 22.17 17.37
CA VAL A 156 0.19 20.91 17.56
C VAL A 156 0.42 20.21 16.22
N LEU A 157 -0.60 20.09 15.38
CA LEU A 157 -0.45 19.52 14.04
C LEU A 157 0.54 20.32 13.18
N ASN A 158 0.51 21.66 13.28
CA ASN A 158 1.46 22.50 12.58
C ASN A 158 2.91 22.26 13.03
N GLU A 159 3.15 22.07 14.33
CA GLU A 159 4.48 21.71 14.83
C GLU A 159 4.96 20.37 14.25
N PHE A 160 4.10 19.34 14.23
CA PHE A 160 4.45 18.07 13.57
C PHE A 160 4.72 18.21 12.09
N TYR A 161 4.04 19.14 11.40
CA TYR A 161 4.15 19.33 9.96
C TYR A 161 5.35 20.21 9.54
N THR A 162 5.80 21.12 10.41
CA THR A 162 6.79 22.15 10.03
C THR A 162 8.08 22.14 10.84
N ASN A 163 8.08 21.51 12.00
CA ASN A 163 9.24 21.50 12.89
C ASN A 163 9.97 20.14 12.81
N PRO A 164 11.17 20.08 12.21
CA PRO A 164 11.90 18.82 12.03
C PRO A 164 12.23 18.13 13.36
N ASP A 165 12.56 18.88 14.42
CA ASP A 165 12.90 18.29 15.72
C ASP A 165 11.70 17.59 16.35
N VAL A 166 10.51 18.17 16.22
CA VAL A 166 9.25 17.57 16.70
C VAL A 166 8.88 16.36 15.83
N TYR A 167 9.07 16.48 14.52
CA TYR A 167 8.82 15.38 13.59
C TYR A 167 9.74 14.19 13.88
N ASP A 168 11.05 14.41 13.97
CA ASP A 168 12.04 13.38 14.25
C ASP A 168 11.78 12.72 15.62
N LEU A 169 11.47 13.51 16.65
CA LEU A 169 11.12 12.96 17.96
C LEU A 169 9.88 12.05 17.90
N ALA A 170 8.86 12.43 17.13
CA ALA A 170 7.62 11.65 17.00
C ALA A 170 7.80 10.40 16.16
N MET A 171 8.57 10.45 15.07
CA MET A 171 8.78 9.35 14.13
C MET A 171 9.96 8.47 14.48
N LEU A 172 11.07 9.06 14.87
CA LEU A 172 12.35 8.35 15.08
C LEU A 172 12.66 8.15 16.55
N GLY A 173 12.05 8.95 17.45
CA GLY A 173 12.35 8.92 18.87
C GLY A 173 13.55 9.78 19.23
N ILE A 174 14.31 9.35 20.24
CA ILE A 174 15.44 10.11 20.79
C ILE A 174 16.71 9.78 20.03
N GLU A 175 17.31 10.79 19.41
CA GLU A 175 18.62 10.68 18.78
C GLU A 175 19.71 10.21 19.78
N GLY A 176 20.62 9.39 19.32
CA GLY A 176 21.65 8.75 20.15
C GLY A 176 21.14 7.61 21.02
N LYS A 177 19.83 7.36 21.06
CA LYS A 177 19.22 6.24 21.77
C LYS A 177 18.49 5.27 20.85
N HIS A 178 17.60 5.77 19.99
CA HIS A 178 16.80 4.97 19.11
C HIS A 178 17.33 5.01 17.67
N TRP A 179 17.92 6.12 17.30
CA TRP A 179 18.49 6.37 15.98
C TRP A 179 19.71 7.30 16.07
N GLU A 180 20.46 7.36 14.99
CA GLU A 180 21.54 8.32 14.77
C GLU A 180 21.40 8.97 13.39
N ALA A 181 21.80 10.23 13.26
CA ALA A 181 21.80 10.93 11.98
C ALA A 181 22.92 10.38 11.07
N VAL A 182 22.62 10.24 9.78
CA VAL A 182 23.58 9.90 8.73
C VAL A 182 23.52 11.01 7.68
N GLY A 183 24.50 11.93 7.71
CA GLY A 183 24.42 13.15 6.93
C GLY A 183 23.26 14.04 7.36
N ASP A 184 22.76 14.87 6.43
CA ASP A 184 21.74 15.88 6.74
C ASP A 184 20.29 15.36 6.64
N ASP A 185 20.06 14.30 5.85
CA ASP A 185 18.74 13.86 5.41
C ASP A 185 18.45 12.38 5.65
N GLN A 186 19.38 11.64 6.25
CA GLN A 186 19.18 10.21 6.54
C GLN A 186 19.30 9.91 8.04
N TYR A 187 18.77 8.76 8.43
CA TYR A 187 18.91 8.20 9.78
C TYR A 187 19.23 6.71 9.72
N LYS A 188 19.92 6.22 10.77
CA LYS A 188 20.15 4.80 11.00
C LYS A 188 19.53 4.41 12.34
N VAL A 189 18.79 3.30 12.36
CA VAL A 189 18.23 2.75 13.60
C VAL A 189 19.35 2.09 14.42
N ILE A 190 19.43 2.39 15.70
CA ILE A 190 20.41 1.81 16.64
C ILE A 190 19.79 0.99 17.77
N ASP A 191 18.49 1.14 18.02
CA ASP A 191 17.73 0.32 18.98
C ASP A 191 16.41 -0.13 18.35
N GLU A 192 16.39 -1.35 17.84
CA GLU A 192 15.18 -1.96 17.25
C GLU A 192 14.17 -2.45 18.29
N SER A 193 14.58 -2.57 19.56
CA SER A 193 13.76 -3.21 20.60
C SER A 193 12.82 -2.27 21.35
N GLY A 194 13.02 -0.97 21.23
CA GLY A 194 12.38 0.02 22.08
C GLY A 194 11.21 0.77 21.47
N TYR A 195 11.51 1.78 20.68
CA TYR A 195 10.50 2.78 20.27
C TYR A 195 9.68 2.37 19.07
N GLY A 196 10.15 1.47 18.23
CA GLY A 196 9.54 1.15 16.94
C GLY A 196 9.68 2.31 15.96
N VAL A 197 10.93 2.67 15.66
CA VAL A 197 11.29 3.77 14.77
C VAL A 197 10.46 3.73 13.48
N SER A 198 9.94 4.87 13.07
CA SER A 198 9.07 5.07 11.89
C SER A 198 7.78 4.24 11.86
N SER A 199 7.39 3.59 12.95
CA SER A 199 6.14 2.83 13.03
C SER A 199 4.91 3.69 13.32
N ASN A 200 5.09 4.94 13.73
CA ASN A 200 4.01 5.86 14.01
C ASN A 200 3.31 6.34 12.73
N CYS A 201 1.99 6.41 12.78
CA CYS A 201 1.18 6.87 11.67
C CYS A 201 1.29 8.40 11.51
N ASN A 202 1.84 8.86 10.38
CA ASN A 202 2.00 10.27 10.04
C ASN A 202 1.12 10.74 8.88
N TRP A 203 0.09 10.00 8.51
CA TRP A 203 -0.70 10.21 7.30
C TRP A 203 -1.36 11.59 7.18
N GLY A 204 -1.58 12.29 8.27
CA GLY A 204 -2.18 13.63 8.24
C GLY A 204 -1.20 14.77 8.54
N TRP A 205 0.09 14.47 8.76
CA TRP A 205 1.11 15.45 9.12
C TRP A 205 2.50 15.13 8.54
N ASN A 206 2.56 14.25 7.55
CA ASN A 206 3.80 13.96 6.81
C ASN A 206 4.20 15.16 5.92
N ASN A 207 5.48 15.51 5.95
CA ASN A 207 6.07 16.55 5.12
C ASN A 207 7.43 16.08 4.59
N ALA A 208 7.49 15.79 3.30
CA ALA A 208 8.68 15.29 2.64
C ALA A 208 9.90 16.23 2.76
N ASN A 209 9.68 17.53 3.02
CA ASN A 209 10.77 18.51 3.15
C ASN A 209 11.55 18.39 4.48
N ILE A 210 10.98 17.69 5.47
CA ILE A 210 11.61 17.51 6.79
C ILE A 210 11.76 16.04 7.18
N THR A 211 11.26 15.12 6.35
CA THR A 211 11.32 13.68 6.59
C THR A 211 12.71 13.16 6.21
N ARG A 212 13.39 12.50 7.15
CA ARG A 212 14.63 11.77 6.88
C ARG A 212 14.32 10.43 6.23
N THR A 213 15.23 9.96 5.38
CA THR A 213 15.17 8.61 4.79
C THR A 213 16.04 7.64 5.59
N GLU A 214 15.64 6.37 5.67
CA GLU A 214 16.44 5.36 6.36
C GLU A 214 17.70 5.03 5.57
N TYR A 215 18.85 5.10 6.23
CA TYR A 215 20.11 4.60 5.72
C TYR A 215 20.21 3.10 5.96
N ILE A 216 20.19 2.33 4.88
CA ILE A 216 20.28 0.87 4.91
C ILE A 216 21.74 0.49 4.61
N GLU A 217 22.46 0.06 5.64
CA GLU A 217 23.88 -0.30 5.53
C GLU A 217 24.06 -1.59 4.71
N ASP A 218 23.26 -2.60 5.03
CA ASP A 218 23.30 -3.90 4.35
C ASP A 218 22.13 -4.03 3.34
N ARG A 219 22.25 -3.27 2.24
CA ARG A 219 21.25 -3.34 1.15
C ARG A 219 21.22 -4.74 0.56
N THR A 220 20.01 -5.19 0.25
CA THR A 220 19.73 -6.47 -0.37
C THR A 220 19.20 -6.29 -1.80
N ALA A 221 19.15 -7.36 -2.58
CA ALA A 221 18.54 -7.34 -3.91
C ALA A 221 17.04 -6.92 -3.86
N LEU A 222 16.36 -7.07 -2.73
CA LEU A 222 14.98 -6.58 -2.54
C LEU A 222 14.92 -5.06 -2.43
N ASP A 223 15.91 -4.43 -1.79
CA ASP A 223 15.98 -2.96 -1.70
C ASP A 223 16.23 -2.35 -3.08
N ASP A 224 17.12 -2.97 -3.86
CA ASP A 224 17.39 -2.53 -5.23
C ASP A 224 16.18 -2.72 -6.13
N LYS A 225 15.47 -3.85 -5.99
CA LYS A 225 14.24 -4.11 -6.73
C LYS A 225 13.11 -3.15 -6.38
N TYR A 226 13.00 -2.79 -5.09
CA TYR A 226 12.05 -1.77 -4.64
C TYR A 226 12.31 -0.41 -5.28
N ASP A 227 13.57 0.05 -5.26
CA ASP A 227 13.95 1.34 -5.86
C ASP A 227 13.73 1.34 -7.38
N GLU A 228 14.07 0.25 -8.07
CA GLU A 228 13.80 0.07 -9.50
C GLU A 228 12.30 0.20 -9.81
N MET A 229 11.46 -0.57 -9.11
CA MET A 229 10.00 -0.53 -9.30
C MET A 229 9.41 0.84 -8.98
N LYS A 230 9.89 1.49 -7.91
CA LYS A 230 9.46 2.84 -7.54
C LYS A 230 9.78 3.84 -8.63
N ALA A 231 11.00 3.82 -9.17
CA ALA A 231 11.43 4.69 -10.26
C ALA A 231 10.62 4.45 -11.55
N GLU A 232 10.35 3.18 -11.89
CA GLU A 232 9.48 2.83 -13.02
C GLU A 232 8.06 3.37 -12.84
N TRP A 233 7.49 3.25 -11.63
CA TRP A 233 6.16 3.75 -11.35
C TRP A 233 6.10 5.28 -11.42
N GLU A 234 7.07 5.97 -10.84
CA GLU A 234 7.17 7.44 -10.88
C GLU A 234 7.29 7.96 -12.33
N ALA A 235 8.04 7.26 -13.18
CA ALA A 235 8.15 7.59 -14.60
C ALA A 235 6.85 7.37 -15.39
N ASN A 236 5.96 6.51 -14.91
CA ASN A 236 4.70 6.15 -15.56
C ASN A 236 3.45 6.69 -14.85
N ILE A 237 3.61 7.64 -13.94
CA ILE A 237 2.48 8.28 -13.26
C ILE A 237 1.69 9.14 -14.27
N LYS A 238 0.39 8.90 -14.34
CA LYS A 238 -0.54 9.76 -15.04
C LYS A 238 -0.95 10.95 -14.18
N PRO A 239 -1.34 12.09 -14.78
CA PRO A 239 -2.04 13.15 -14.07
C PRO A 239 -3.23 12.61 -13.29
N SER A 240 -3.66 13.35 -12.26
CA SER A 240 -4.88 13.02 -11.52
C SER A 240 -6.06 12.91 -12.48
N HIS A 241 -6.83 11.85 -12.32
CA HIS A 241 -8.02 11.62 -13.14
C HIS A 241 -9.11 12.64 -12.80
N VAL A 242 -9.91 13.08 -13.78
CA VAL A 242 -11.02 14.04 -13.57
C VAL A 242 -12.04 13.54 -12.54
N LEU A 243 -12.14 12.24 -12.35
CA LEU A 243 -13.01 11.60 -11.36
C LEU A 243 -12.36 11.47 -9.96
N ASP A 244 -11.09 11.84 -9.80
CA ASP A 244 -10.42 11.77 -8.50
C ASP A 244 -11.02 12.83 -7.55
N GLY A 245 -11.49 12.35 -6.40
CA GLY A 245 -12.19 13.19 -5.43
C GLY A 245 -13.66 13.46 -5.73
N PHE A 246 -14.20 12.83 -6.77
CA PHE A 246 -15.63 12.90 -7.03
C PHE A 246 -16.41 12.19 -5.92
N THR A 247 -17.39 12.87 -5.35
CA THR A 247 -18.31 12.31 -4.33
C THR A 247 -19.73 12.39 -4.84
N PHE A 248 -20.48 11.31 -4.67
CA PHE A 248 -21.91 11.30 -4.92
C PHE A 248 -22.65 11.64 -3.62
N ASP A 249 -23.62 12.53 -3.69
CA ASP A 249 -24.52 12.82 -2.55
C ASP A 249 -25.60 11.71 -2.40
#